data_c6082c53ee5b56d5e2fad58d4c0f5987
#
_entry.id   c6082c53ee5b56d5e2fad58d4c0f5987
#
_cell.length_a   1.000
_cell.length_b   1.000
_cell.length_c   1.000
_cell.angle_alpha   90.00
_cell.angle_beta   90.00
_cell.angle_gamma   90.00
#
_symmetry.space_group_name_H-M   'P 1'
#
loop_
_entity.id
_entity.type
_entity.pdbx_description
1 polymer ?
#
loop_
_entity_poly.entity_id
_entity_poly.type
_entity_poly.pdbx_seq_one_letter_code
_entity_poly.pdbx_strand_id
1 'polypeptide(L)'
;MTYELYTSGRMPKISVLTVGCAEDMSSTRSGPIKRNVFVIHYCIAGKGFYLDNPVSAGQGFFFLPGETVEYHSSTEDPWKYLWFIIDTDNPEYFLKYYNADPKTKIFSYDFIDVIEEQQRI
;
A
#
# COMPACT_ATOMS: atom_id res chain seq x y z
N MET A 1 2.84 16.19 -7.19
CA MET A 1 1.95 16.61 -6.10
C MET A 1 2.79 17.15 -4.96
N THR A 2 2.43 18.30 -4.48
CA THR A 2 3.12 18.87 -3.36
C THR A 2 2.27 18.64 -2.13
N TYR A 3 2.69 17.74 -1.28
CA TYR A 3 2.13 17.63 0.04
C TYR A 3 2.98 18.39 1.00
N GLU A 4 2.41 19.40 1.55
CA GLU A 4 3.00 20.02 2.70
C GLU A 4 2.48 19.32 3.95
N LEU A 5 3.09 18.21 4.24
CA LEU A 5 2.78 17.47 5.45
C LEU A 5 3.77 17.92 6.51
N TYR A 6 3.41 18.96 7.21
CA TYR A 6 4.25 19.47 8.27
C TYR A 6 4.08 18.61 9.50
N THR A 7 4.97 17.68 9.63
CA THR A 7 5.20 17.09 10.94
C THR A 7 6.35 17.85 11.60
N SER A 8 6.58 17.56 12.84
CA SER A 8 7.69 18.15 13.61
C SER A 8 9.06 17.82 13.05
N GLY A 9 9.12 17.13 11.97
CA GLY A 9 10.34 16.76 11.31
C GLY A 9 10.40 17.26 9.89
N ARG A 10 11.44 16.87 9.21
CA ARG A 10 11.64 17.20 7.82
C ARG A 10 10.61 16.46 6.96
N MET A 11 10.04 17.17 5.98
CA MET A 11 9.19 16.58 4.99
C MET A 11 9.97 15.58 4.16
N PRO A 12 9.45 14.35 3.95
CA PRO A 12 10.16 13.36 3.16
C PRO A 12 10.17 13.73 1.68
N LYS A 13 11.22 13.32 0.98
CA LYS A 13 11.24 13.35 -0.47
C LYS A 13 10.47 12.15 -0.96
N ILE A 14 9.61 12.36 -1.94
CA ILE A 14 8.74 11.32 -2.49
C ILE A 14 8.82 11.35 -4.00
N SER A 15 9.15 10.22 -4.60
CA SER A 15 9.10 10.02 -6.04
C SER A 15 8.34 8.73 -6.33
N VAL A 16 7.32 8.81 -7.16
CA VAL A 16 6.60 7.61 -7.60
C VAL A 16 7.35 7.02 -8.78
N LEU A 17 7.90 5.83 -8.62
CA LEU A 17 8.68 5.16 -9.64
C LEU A 17 7.79 4.37 -10.60
N THR A 18 6.76 3.72 -10.07
CA THR A 18 5.89 2.85 -10.85
C THR A 18 4.50 2.85 -10.24
N VAL A 19 3.49 2.81 -11.10
CA VAL A 19 2.09 2.67 -10.71
C VAL A 19 1.51 1.49 -11.49
N GLY A 20 0.74 0.65 -10.83
CA GLY A 20 0.09 -0.47 -11.48
C GLY A 20 -1.29 -0.72 -10.92
N CYS A 21 -2.07 -1.46 -11.70
CA CYS A 21 -3.40 -1.91 -11.32
C CYS A 21 -3.49 -3.37 -11.72
N ALA A 22 -4.00 -4.21 -10.84
CA ALA A 22 -4.11 -5.63 -11.11
C ALA A 22 -5.37 -6.23 -10.50
N GLU A 23 -5.89 -7.26 -11.18
CA GLU A 23 -6.91 -8.13 -10.67
C GLU A 23 -6.28 -9.49 -10.44
N ASP A 24 -6.30 -9.95 -9.23
CA ASP A 24 -5.77 -11.26 -8.91
C ASP A 24 -6.94 -12.24 -8.85
N MET A 25 -7.14 -12.97 -9.94
CA MET A 25 -8.23 -13.93 -10.08
C MET A 25 -7.88 -15.30 -9.50
N SER A 26 -6.66 -15.45 -9.01
CA SER A 26 -6.22 -16.72 -8.43
C SER A 26 -5.82 -16.51 -6.97
N SER A 27 -5.77 -17.62 -6.23
CA SER A 27 -5.28 -17.61 -4.87
C SER A 27 -3.76 -17.81 -4.78
N THR A 28 -3.07 -17.61 -5.89
CA THR A 28 -1.62 -17.78 -5.92
C THR A 28 -0.96 -16.79 -4.96
N ARG A 29 -0.09 -17.30 -4.14
CA ARG A 29 0.66 -16.48 -3.20
C ARG A 29 1.80 -15.75 -3.88
N SER A 30 1.96 -14.49 -3.52
CA SER A 30 3.17 -13.74 -3.83
C SER A 30 4.07 -13.79 -2.61
N GLY A 31 5.17 -14.50 -2.74
CA GLY A 31 6.12 -14.67 -1.63
C GLY A 31 5.98 -16.00 -0.91
N PRO A 32 6.65 -16.18 0.23
CA PRO A 32 7.46 -15.12 0.90
C PRO A 32 8.65 -14.69 0.07
N ILE A 33 8.83 -13.38 -0.03
CA ILE A 33 9.92 -12.79 -0.80
C ILE A 33 10.41 -11.53 -0.09
N LYS A 34 11.73 -11.31 -0.12
CA LYS A 34 12.32 -10.08 0.40
C LYS A 34 12.37 -9.05 -0.71
N ARG A 35 11.78 -7.90 -0.47
CA ARG A 35 11.74 -6.79 -1.44
C ARG A 35 12.58 -5.63 -0.93
N ASN A 36 13.30 -4.99 -1.84
CA ASN A 36 14.13 -3.83 -1.51
C ASN A 36 13.52 -2.52 -2.02
N VAL A 37 12.20 -2.49 -2.09
CA VAL A 37 11.45 -1.32 -2.52
C VAL A 37 10.35 -1.02 -1.52
N PHE A 38 9.93 0.25 -1.48
CA PHE A 38 8.77 0.65 -0.71
C PHE A 38 7.56 0.59 -1.63
N VAL A 39 6.58 -0.22 -1.25
CA VAL A 39 5.39 -0.44 -2.06
C VAL A 39 4.15 -0.19 -1.23
N ILE A 40 3.20 0.54 -1.81
CA ILE A 40 1.88 0.76 -1.21
C ILE A 40 0.84 0.08 -2.08
N HIS A 41 0.02 -0.78 -1.48
CA HIS A 41 -1.12 -1.42 -2.13
C HIS A 41 -2.42 -0.84 -1.59
N TYR A 42 -3.37 -0.58 -2.48
CA TYR A 42 -4.74 -0.21 -2.12
C TYR A 42 -5.67 -1.28 -2.66
N CYS A 43 -6.44 -1.92 -1.78
CA CYS A 43 -7.46 -2.87 -2.21
C CYS A 43 -8.70 -2.10 -2.61
N ILE A 44 -9.08 -2.20 -3.89
CA ILE A 44 -10.21 -1.45 -4.46
C ILE A 44 -11.50 -2.25 -4.39
N ALA A 45 -11.40 -3.54 -4.59
CA ALA A 45 -12.54 -4.46 -4.58
C ALA A 45 -12.08 -5.82 -4.09
N GLY A 46 -13.00 -6.62 -3.58
CA GLY A 46 -12.69 -7.96 -3.11
C GLY A 46 -11.92 -7.96 -1.81
N LYS A 47 -11.22 -9.07 -1.58
CA LYS A 47 -10.42 -9.23 -0.36
C LYS A 47 -9.27 -10.20 -0.57
N GLY A 48 -8.33 -10.13 0.34
CA GLY A 48 -7.17 -11.02 0.36
C GLY A 48 -6.49 -10.97 1.71
N PHE A 49 -5.22 -11.38 1.72
CA PHE A 49 -4.47 -11.49 2.96
C PHE A 49 -3.06 -10.95 2.75
N TYR A 50 -2.59 -10.19 3.72
CA TYR A 50 -1.22 -9.72 3.78
C TYR A 50 -0.61 -10.21 5.08
N LEU A 51 0.43 -11.05 4.97
CA LEU A 51 1.06 -11.70 6.14
C LEU A 51 0.00 -12.33 7.05
N ASP A 52 -0.95 -13.07 6.45
CA ASP A 52 -2.07 -13.73 7.11
C ASP A 52 -3.10 -12.81 7.78
N ASN A 53 -3.00 -11.51 7.54
CA ASN A 53 -4.00 -10.55 8.02
C ASN A 53 -4.97 -10.22 6.89
N PRO A 54 -6.28 -10.23 7.16
CA PRO A 54 -7.27 -9.94 6.11
C PRO A 54 -7.22 -8.48 5.68
N VAL A 55 -7.36 -8.28 4.37
CA VAL A 55 -7.43 -6.95 3.76
C VAL A 55 -8.60 -6.98 2.79
N SER A 56 -9.49 -6.01 2.91
CA SER A 56 -10.67 -5.90 2.03
C SER A 56 -10.74 -4.51 1.39
N ALA A 57 -11.72 -4.34 0.50
CA ALA A 57 -11.93 -3.06 -0.17
C ALA A 57 -12.02 -1.91 0.85
N GLY A 58 -11.35 -0.81 0.57
CA GLY A 58 -11.23 0.31 1.49
C GLY A 58 -10.05 0.22 2.43
N GLN A 59 -9.26 -0.84 2.32
CA GLN A 59 -8.03 -1.01 3.09
C GLN A 59 -6.83 -1.16 2.16
N GLY A 60 -5.67 -0.93 2.71
CA GLY A 60 -4.43 -1.14 1.99
C GLY A 60 -3.35 -1.58 2.94
N PHE A 61 -2.20 -1.85 2.39
CA PHE A 61 -1.03 -2.18 3.17
C PHE A 61 0.21 -1.68 2.45
N PHE A 62 1.28 -1.55 3.20
CA PHE A 62 2.56 -1.23 2.58
C PHE A 62 3.68 -2.00 3.25
N PHE A 63 4.75 -2.20 2.50
CA PHE A 63 5.95 -2.80 3.04
C PHE A 63 7.15 -1.93 2.73
N LEU A 64 8.06 -1.92 3.70
CA LEU A 64 9.26 -1.12 3.67
C LEU A 64 10.39 -1.89 2.99
N PRO A 65 11.39 -1.18 2.44
CA PRO A 65 12.55 -1.87 1.87
C PRO A 65 13.20 -2.82 2.86
N GLY A 66 13.53 -4.02 2.39
CA GLY A 66 14.19 -5.04 3.19
C GLY A 66 13.26 -5.98 3.94
N GLU A 67 11.97 -5.76 3.90
CA GLU A 67 11.02 -6.65 4.56
C GLU A 67 10.72 -7.89 3.73
N THR A 68 10.49 -9.01 4.41
CA THR A 68 9.98 -10.22 3.79
C THR A 68 8.47 -10.16 3.78
N VAL A 69 7.87 -10.31 2.62
CA VAL A 69 6.43 -10.13 2.43
C VAL A 69 5.80 -11.34 1.77
N GLU A 70 4.53 -11.53 2.07
CA GLU A 70 3.70 -12.55 1.44
C GLU A 70 2.26 -12.04 1.42
N TYR A 71 1.60 -12.15 0.28
CA TYR A 71 0.20 -11.78 0.15
C TYR A 71 -0.48 -12.63 -0.91
N HIS A 72 -1.79 -12.79 -0.79
CA HIS A 72 -2.58 -13.53 -1.75
C HIS A 72 -4.03 -13.09 -1.72
N SER A 73 -4.71 -13.29 -2.84
CA SER A 73 -6.11 -12.99 -2.99
C SER A 73 -6.99 -14.07 -2.35
N SER A 74 -8.21 -13.71 -1.98
CA SER A 74 -9.25 -14.68 -1.63
C SER A 74 -9.67 -15.46 -2.86
N THR A 75 -9.96 -16.76 -2.72
CA THR A 75 -10.49 -17.56 -3.81
C THR A 75 -11.95 -17.26 -4.07
N GLU A 76 -12.69 -16.86 -3.05
CA GLU A 76 -14.14 -16.61 -3.15
C GLU A 76 -14.46 -15.20 -3.65
N ASP A 77 -13.61 -14.24 -3.30
CA ASP A 77 -13.83 -12.84 -3.63
C ASP A 77 -12.48 -12.20 -3.96
N PRO A 78 -11.92 -12.53 -5.13
CA PRO A 78 -10.58 -12.07 -5.50
C PRO A 78 -10.46 -10.56 -5.49
N TRP A 79 -9.31 -10.07 -5.03
CA TRP A 79 -9.11 -8.64 -4.92
C TRP A 79 -8.66 -8.00 -6.23
N LYS A 80 -9.04 -6.75 -6.35
CA LYS A 80 -8.53 -5.83 -7.34
C LYS A 80 -7.78 -4.75 -6.60
N TYR A 81 -6.58 -4.44 -7.03
CA TYR A 81 -5.75 -3.50 -6.27
C TYR A 81 -4.95 -2.57 -7.17
N LEU A 82 -4.64 -1.40 -6.60
CA LEU A 82 -3.64 -0.47 -7.14
C LEU A 82 -2.37 -0.61 -6.32
N TRP A 83 -1.24 -0.44 -6.96
CA TRP A 83 0.02 -0.43 -6.23
C TRP A 83 0.95 0.66 -6.76
N PHE A 84 1.76 1.18 -5.86
CA PHE A 84 2.73 2.22 -6.14
C PHE A 84 4.08 1.78 -5.60
N ILE A 85 5.11 1.83 -6.45
CA ILE A 85 6.49 1.70 -5.99
C ILE A 85 7.01 3.12 -5.80
N ILE A 86 7.50 3.42 -4.61
CA ILE A 86 7.85 4.77 -4.19
C ILE A 86 9.30 4.79 -3.75
N ASP A 87 10.02 5.82 -4.17
CA ASP A 87 11.31 6.18 -3.62
C ASP A 87 11.12 7.34 -2.64
N THR A 88 11.55 7.15 -1.42
CA THR A 88 11.48 8.17 -0.39
C THR A 88 12.64 8.01 0.58
N ASP A 89 13.07 9.11 1.16
CA ASP A 89 14.13 9.11 2.16
C ASP A 89 13.60 8.86 3.58
N ASN A 90 12.28 8.75 3.75
CA ASN A 90 11.66 8.47 5.04
C ASN A 90 10.39 7.62 4.88
N PRO A 91 10.54 6.33 4.56
CA PRO A 91 9.37 5.47 4.38
C PRO A 91 8.52 5.31 5.65
N GLU A 92 9.12 5.41 6.83
CA GLU A 92 8.40 5.27 8.09
C GLU A 92 7.42 6.41 8.35
N TYR A 93 7.63 7.55 7.70
CA TYR A 93 6.69 8.67 7.76
C TYR A 93 5.28 8.23 7.36
N PHE A 94 5.17 7.30 6.43
CA PHE A 94 3.89 6.84 5.92
C PHE A 94 3.07 6.06 6.94
N LEU A 95 3.71 5.44 7.93
CA LEU A 95 2.97 4.82 9.05
C LEU A 95 2.08 5.85 9.75
N LYS A 96 2.65 7.01 10.00
CA LYS A 96 1.92 8.10 10.65
C LYS A 96 0.89 8.73 9.75
N TYR A 97 1.26 8.98 8.52
CA TYR A 97 0.41 9.64 7.56
C TYR A 97 -0.89 8.86 7.31
N TYR A 98 -0.76 7.56 7.12
CA TYR A 98 -1.91 6.70 6.87
C TYR A 98 -2.58 6.21 8.14
N ASN A 99 -2.03 6.53 9.30
CA ASN A 99 -2.47 5.97 10.57
C ASN A 99 -2.52 4.45 10.52
N ALA A 100 -1.50 3.86 9.94
CA ALA A 100 -1.40 2.42 9.75
C ALA A 100 -1.05 1.71 11.04
N ASP A 101 -1.52 0.47 11.16
CA ASP A 101 -1.10 -0.39 12.26
C ASP A 101 0.42 -0.62 12.18
N PRO A 102 1.20 -0.29 13.22
CA PRO A 102 2.65 -0.42 13.15
C PRO A 102 3.15 -1.87 13.02
N LYS A 103 2.33 -2.85 13.38
CA LYS A 103 2.71 -4.27 13.25
C LYS A 103 2.39 -4.82 11.88
N THR A 104 1.17 -4.59 11.41
CA THR A 104 0.69 -5.16 10.16
C THR A 104 0.93 -4.25 8.96
N LYS A 105 1.08 -2.94 9.21
CA LYS A 105 1.16 -1.91 8.18
C LYS A 105 -0.07 -1.87 7.28
N ILE A 106 -1.21 -2.28 7.84
CA ILE A 106 -2.51 -2.20 7.19
C ILE A 106 -3.18 -0.89 7.60
N PHE A 107 -3.80 -0.23 6.63
CA PHE A 107 -4.48 1.03 6.84
C PHE A 107 -5.83 1.03 6.13
N SER A 108 -6.71 1.92 6.58
CA SER A 108 -7.98 2.17 5.89
C SER A 108 -7.89 3.48 5.12
N TYR A 109 -8.58 3.55 4.00
CA TYR A 109 -8.61 4.77 3.20
C TYR A 109 -10.01 5.00 2.64
N ASP A 110 -10.27 6.25 2.25
CA ASP A 110 -11.47 6.59 1.51
C ASP A 110 -11.11 6.58 0.02
N PHE A 111 -11.80 5.74 -0.75
CA PHE A 111 -11.55 5.60 -2.18
C PHE A 111 -11.72 6.92 -2.93
N ILE A 112 -12.68 7.74 -2.51
CA ILE A 112 -12.91 9.05 -3.12
C ILE A 112 -11.71 9.97 -2.88
N ASP A 113 -11.16 9.97 -1.68
CA ASP A 113 -9.98 10.77 -1.36
C ASP A 113 -8.78 10.37 -2.20
N VAL A 114 -8.58 9.08 -2.41
CA VAL A 114 -7.48 8.58 -3.23
C VAL A 114 -7.62 9.07 -4.66
N ILE A 115 -8.82 8.99 -5.23
CA ILE A 115 -9.08 9.47 -6.59
C ILE A 115 -8.89 10.96 -6.70
N GLU A 116 -9.41 11.73 -5.75
CA GLU A 116 -9.25 13.18 -5.74
C GLU A 116 -7.79 13.60 -5.69
N GLU A 117 -6.99 12.92 -4.90
CA GLU A 117 -5.56 13.21 -4.84
C GLU A 117 -4.85 12.95 -6.15
N GLN A 118 -5.20 11.86 -6.82
CA GLN A 118 -4.63 11.57 -8.13
C GLN A 118 -4.96 12.64 -9.16
N GLN A 119 -6.12 13.24 -9.06
CA GLN A 119 -6.55 14.30 -9.96
C GLN A 119 -5.85 15.64 -9.71
N ARG A 120 -5.27 15.81 -8.55
CA ARG A 120 -4.53 17.03 -8.20
C ARG A 120 -3.08 17.02 -8.68
N ILE A 121 -2.60 15.92 -9.15
CA ILE A 121 -1.21 15.78 -9.61
C ILE A 121 -1.04 16.36 -11.00
#